data_57b4286bbfd8c90da1b68e34a43b9a2b
#
_entry.id   57b4286bbfd8c90da1b68e34a43b9a2b
#
_cell.length_a   1.000
_cell.length_b   1.000
_cell.length_c   1.000
_cell.angle_alpha   90.00
_cell.angle_beta   90.00
_cell.angle_gamma   90.00
#
_symmetry.space_group_name_H-M   'P 1'
#
loop_
_entity.id
_entity.type
_entity.pdbx_description
1 polymer ?
#
loop_
_entity_poly.entity_id
_entity_poly.type
_entity_poly.pdbx_seq_one_letter_code
_entity_poly.pdbx_strand_id
1 'polypeptide(L)'
;MKKSLLVLALLFSLASFSQSPVDKSFPPEELFALGSYYYPEQWDSSQWERDLKKMSEMGIKFTHFAEFAWAMMEPEEGKYDFEWLDRAVSLAEKYGLKVIMCTPTPTPPAWLSKKSPDILIQRDNGVSIQHGRRQHASWSSDRYRRYVENIVSRLAIRYGNHSAVIGWQIDNEPGHYGVVDYSENAQLKFRIWLQKKYGTIDKLNDTWGTSFWSETYQDFDQVRLPSQQEVPDKPNPHAMLDLNRFMADELAGFVNMQADILRQHINKDQWITTNLIPVFNPVDPVRIDHTDFLTYTRYLVTGHITL
;
A
#
# COMPACT_ATOMS: atom_id res chain seq x y z
N MET A 1 9.41 -12.66 -74.14
CA MET A 1 8.39 -12.55 -73.06
C MET A 1 8.98 -13.11 -71.80
N LYS A 2 9.47 -12.26 -70.90
CA LYS A 2 10.04 -12.63 -69.59
C LYS A 2 8.95 -12.53 -68.56
N LYS A 3 8.57 -13.64 -67.95
CA LYS A 3 7.62 -13.70 -66.81
C LYS A 3 8.41 -13.43 -65.54
N SER A 4 8.20 -12.30 -64.91
CA SER A 4 8.72 -11.96 -63.60
C SER A 4 7.83 -12.59 -62.54
N LEU A 5 8.39 -13.51 -61.78
CA LEU A 5 7.74 -14.11 -60.60
C LEU A 5 7.97 -13.18 -59.40
N LEU A 6 6.91 -12.55 -58.94
CA LEU A 6 6.91 -11.72 -57.74
C LEU A 6 6.74 -12.68 -56.52
N VAL A 7 7.82 -12.92 -55.77
CA VAL A 7 7.75 -13.66 -54.51
C VAL A 7 7.38 -12.68 -53.42
N LEU A 8 6.13 -12.75 -52.96
CA LEU A 8 5.63 -11.99 -51.80
C LEU A 8 6.07 -12.71 -50.52
N ALA A 9 7.17 -12.26 -49.93
CA ALA A 9 7.61 -12.73 -48.63
C ALA A 9 6.67 -12.12 -47.56
N LEU A 10 5.72 -12.91 -47.05
CA LEU A 10 4.96 -12.60 -45.84
C LEU A 10 5.93 -12.73 -44.64
N LEU A 11 6.43 -11.61 -44.18
CA LEU A 11 7.07 -11.49 -42.88
C LEU A 11 5.96 -11.57 -41.83
N PHE A 12 5.68 -12.77 -41.35
CA PHE A 12 5.04 -12.96 -40.07
C PHE A 12 6.04 -12.51 -38.99
N SER A 13 5.89 -11.27 -38.54
CA SER A 13 6.49 -10.89 -37.25
C SER A 13 5.78 -11.70 -36.18
N LEU A 14 6.44 -12.75 -35.71
CA LEU A 14 6.10 -13.39 -34.45
C LEU A 14 6.34 -12.35 -33.36
N ALA A 15 5.32 -11.54 -33.09
CA ALA A 15 5.26 -10.79 -31.85
C ALA A 15 5.23 -11.86 -30.74
N SER A 16 6.38 -12.14 -30.14
CA SER A 16 6.45 -12.89 -28.91
C SER A 16 5.71 -12.06 -27.88
N PHE A 17 4.44 -12.37 -27.65
CA PHE A 17 3.72 -11.85 -26.47
C PHE A 17 4.47 -12.39 -25.27
N SER A 18 5.32 -11.59 -24.67
CA SER A 18 5.90 -11.92 -23.37
C SER A 18 4.73 -12.00 -22.39
N GLN A 19 4.55 -13.18 -21.80
CA GLN A 19 3.57 -13.37 -20.73
C GLN A 19 3.84 -12.37 -19.62
N SER A 20 2.79 -11.72 -19.09
CA SER A 20 2.95 -10.79 -17.96
C SER A 20 3.48 -11.56 -16.72
N PRO A 21 4.13 -10.89 -15.76
CA PRO A 21 4.54 -11.54 -14.52
C PRO A 21 3.36 -12.16 -13.77
N VAL A 22 2.18 -11.57 -13.89
CA VAL A 22 0.93 -12.07 -13.30
C VAL A 22 0.51 -13.38 -13.96
N ASP A 23 0.49 -13.45 -15.31
CA ASP A 23 0.11 -14.66 -16.04
C ASP A 23 1.09 -15.81 -15.81
N LYS A 24 2.39 -15.51 -15.57
CA LYS A 24 3.38 -16.52 -15.18
C LYS A 24 3.11 -17.11 -13.79
N SER A 25 2.65 -16.29 -12.86
CA SER A 25 2.36 -16.69 -11.48
C SER A 25 1.01 -17.38 -11.34
N PHE A 26 0.04 -16.96 -12.15
CA PHE A 26 -1.34 -17.45 -12.17
C PHE A 26 -1.76 -17.78 -13.61
N PRO A 27 -1.32 -18.94 -14.15
CA PRO A 27 -1.62 -19.31 -15.51
C PRO A 27 -3.14 -19.38 -15.76
N PRO A 28 -3.66 -18.86 -16.88
CA PRO A 28 -5.09 -18.87 -17.18
C PRO A 28 -5.74 -20.26 -17.21
N GLU A 29 -4.93 -21.30 -17.39
CA GLU A 29 -5.37 -22.70 -17.37
C GLU A 29 -5.67 -23.19 -15.95
N GLU A 30 -5.07 -22.58 -14.92
CA GLU A 30 -5.38 -22.86 -13.52
C GLU A 30 -6.56 -22.00 -13.07
N LEU A 31 -7.77 -22.58 -13.06
CA LEU A 31 -9.01 -21.87 -12.67
C LEU A 31 -8.96 -21.34 -11.23
N PHE A 32 -8.18 -21.97 -10.37
CA PHE A 32 -8.03 -21.57 -8.97
C PHE A 32 -6.57 -21.72 -8.53
N ALA A 33 -5.99 -20.62 -8.07
CA ALA A 33 -4.77 -20.61 -7.29
C ALA A 33 -5.12 -20.36 -5.81
N LEU A 34 -4.94 -21.37 -4.96
CA LEU A 34 -5.25 -21.29 -3.54
C LEU A 34 -4.01 -20.86 -2.77
N GLY A 35 -4.13 -19.73 -2.05
CA GLY A 35 -3.12 -19.22 -1.13
C GLY A 35 -3.61 -19.19 0.31
N SER A 36 -2.69 -19.03 1.24
CA SER A 36 -3.01 -18.81 2.66
C SER A 36 -2.02 -17.83 3.26
N TYR A 37 -2.50 -16.95 4.12
CA TYR A 37 -1.61 -16.16 4.97
C TYR A 37 -0.95 -17.06 6.01
N TYR A 38 0.33 -16.86 6.22
CA TYR A 38 1.09 -17.47 7.32
C TYR A 38 2.01 -16.40 7.91
N TYR A 39 1.98 -16.27 9.21
CA TYR A 39 2.75 -15.28 9.96
C TYR A 39 3.84 -15.99 10.80
N PRO A 40 5.02 -16.30 10.22
CA PRO A 40 6.08 -17.00 10.94
C PRO A 40 6.43 -16.34 12.27
N GLU A 41 6.39 -15.01 12.31
CA GLU A 41 6.67 -14.21 13.49
C GLU A 41 5.70 -14.46 14.67
N GLN A 42 4.57 -15.11 14.43
CA GLN A 42 3.57 -15.40 15.48
C GLN A 42 3.64 -16.85 16.00
N TRP A 43 4.49 -17.67 15.40
CA TRP A 43 4.59 -19.10 15.72
C TRP A 43 6.01 -19.49 16.15
N ASP A 44 6.12 -20.48 17.04
CA ASP A 44 7.41 -21.07 17.37
C ASP A 44 8.08 -21.61 16.09
N SER A 45 9.34 -21.28 15.92
CA SER A 45 10.09 -21.63 14.69
C SER A 45 10.23 -23.13 14.45
N SER A 46 10.04 -23.98 15.49
CA SER A 46 10.01 -25.44 15.37
C SER A 46 8.76 -25.95 14.65
N GLN A 47 7.71 -25.13 14.54
CA GLN A 47 6.45 -25.50 13.88
C GLN A 47 6.43 -25.15 12.39
N TRP A 48 7.24 -24.21 11.94
CA TRP A 48 7.18 -23.65 10.58
C TRP A 48 7.31 -24.72 9.50
N GLU A 49 8.27 -25.63 9.67
CA GLU A 49 8.49 -26.69 8.68
C GLU A 49 7.28 -27.63 8.56
N ARG A 50 6.72 -28.05 9.68
CA ARG A 50 5.50 -28.87 9.73
C ARG A 50 4.33 -28.15 9.04
N ASP A 51 4.15 -26.87 9.33
CA ASP A 51 3.00 -26.11 8.87
C ASP A 51 3.08 -25.83 7.37
N LEU A 52 4.23 -25.37 6.88
CA LEU A 52 4.44 -25.12 5.45
C LEU A 52 4.37 -26.42 4.63
N LYS A 53 4.89 -27.54 5.18
CA LYS A 53 4.72 -28.85 4.55
C LYS A 53 3.24 -29.21 4.42
N LYS A 54 2.45 -29.06 5.49
CA LYS A 54 1.01 -29.34 5.47
C LYS A 54 0.26 -28.44 4.50
N MET A 55 0.60 -27.16 4.43
CA MET A 55 0.01 -26.26 3.45
C MET A 55 0.22 -26.75 2.02
N SER A 56 1.44 -27.17 1.68
CA SER A 56 1.77 -27.77 0.38
C SER A 56 0.97 -29.07 0.12
N GLU A 57 0.91 -29.96 1.10
CA GLU A 57 0.14 -31.21 1.01
C GLU A 57 -1.38 -30.98 0.81
N MET A 58 -1.91 -29.86 1.31
CA MET A 58 -3.31 -29.43 1.11
C MET A 58 -3.55 -28.77 -0.26
N GLY A 59 -2.52 -28.62 -1.10
CA GLY A 59 -2.62 -28.00 -2.42
C GLY A 59 -2.54 -26.46 -2.40
N ILE A 60 -2.18 -25.84 -1.27
CA ILE A 60 -1.85 -24.41 -1.20
C ILE A 60 -0.67 -24.13 -2.11
N LYS A 61 -0.74 -23.09 -2.93
CA LYS A 61 0.27 -22.73 -3.91
C LYS A 61 1.18 -21.60 -3.46
N PHE A 62 0.64 -20.65 -2.67
CA PHE A 62 1.39 -19.49 -2.22
C PHE A 62 0.98 -19.04 -0.81
N THR A 63 1.88 -18.30 -0.18
CA THR A 63 1.67 -17.71 1.15
C THR A 63 2.17 -16.28 1.19
N HIS A 64 1.72 -15.50 2.18
CA HIS A 64 2.15 -14.14 2.42
C HIS A 64 3.07 -14.08 3.64
N PHE A 65 4.18 -13.34 3.55
CA PHE A 65 5.13 -13.12 4.65
C PHE A 65 5.38 -11.62 4.88
N ALA A 66 5.79 -11.29 6.09
CA ALA A 66 6.31 -10.00 6.54
C ALA A 66 5.30 -8.87 6.77
N GLU A 67 4.03 -9.02 6.46
CA GLU A 67 2.99 -7.98 6.45
C GLU A 67 2.95 -7.10 7.72
N PHE A 68 3.21 -7.69 8.89
CA PHE A 68 3.16 -6.99 10.18
C PHE A 68 4.45 -7.12 11.00
N ALA A 69 5.55 -7.53 10.37
CA ALA A 69 6.75 -7.96 11.06
C ALA A 69 7.86 -6.90 11.16
N TRP A 70 7.57 -5.61 10.99
CA TRP A 70 8.61 -4.57 11.02
C TRP A 70 9.46 -4.62 12.30
N ALA A 71 8.82 -4.75 13.47
CA ALA A 71 9.54 -4.80 14.75
C ALA A 71 10.50 -5.99 14.87
N MET A 72 10.24 -7.11 14.19
CA MET A 72 11.18 -8.25 14.14
C MET A 72 12.30 -8.02 13.13
N MET A 73 11.98 -7.40 11.99
CA MET A 73 12.98 -7.10 10.96
C MET A 73 13.92 -5.96 11.34
N GLU A 74 13.45 -5.02 12.16
CA GLU A 74 14.21 -3.88 12.68
C GLU A 74 13.88 -3.67 14.17
N PRO A 75 14.40 -4.53 15.07
CA PRO A 75 14.11 -4.45 16.51
C PRO A 75 14.62 -3.17 17.17
N GLU A 76 15.66 -2.58 16.63
CA GLU A 76 16.19 -1.26 16.99
C GLU A 76 16.51 -0.49 15.71
N GLU A 77 16.44 0.81 15.76
CA GLU A 77 16.72 1.67 14.59
C GLU A 77 18.07 1.33 13.93
N GLY A 78 18.00 0.99 12.66
CA GLY A 78 19.18 0.65 11.84
C GLY A 78 19.78 -0.73 12.11
N LYS A 79 19.26 -1.48 13.07
CA LYS A 79 19.66 -2.87 13.32
C LYS A 79 18.65 -3.82 12.69
N TYR A 80 19.05 -4.47 11.62
CA TYR A 80 18.18 -5.34 10.85
C TYR A 80 18.48 -6.80 11.12
N ASP A 81 17.42 -7.59 11.33
CA ASP A 81 17.45 -9.04 11.46
C ASP A 81 16.47 -9.67 10.47
N PHE A 82 17.00 -10.31 9.45
CA PHE A 82 16.23 -11.04 8.44
C PHE A 82 16.47 -12.56 8.49
N GLU A 83 17.28 -13.09 9.41
CA GLU A 83 17.64 -14.51 9.44
C GLU A 83 16.41 -15.40 9.62
N TRP A 84 15.48 -15.00 10.45
CA TRP A 84 14.23 -15.70 10.66
C TRP A 84 13.36 -15.73 9.37
N LEU A 85 13.32 -14.63 8.62
CA LEU A 85 12.54 -14.51 7.38
C LEU A 85 13.20 -15.30 6.26
N ASP A 86 14.54 -15.30 6.16
CA ASP A 86 15.29 -16.15 5.24
C ASP A 86 14.95 -17.63 5.43
N ARG A 87 14.92 -18.07 6.70
CA ARG A 87 14.53 -19.44 7.05
C ARG A 87 13.10 -19.75 6.63
N ALA A 88 12.16 -18.84 6.88
CA ALA A 88 10.76 -19.00 6.48
C ALA A 88 10.61 -19.11 4.96
N VAL A 89 11.27 -18.24 4.21
CA VAL A 89 11.27 -18.24 2.74
C VAL A 89 11.91 -19.53 2.19
N SER A 90 13.03 -19.95 2.76
CA SER A 90 13.70 -21.21 2.36
C SER A 90 12.83 -22.45 2.62
N LEU A 91 12.08 -22.47 3.72
CA LEU A 91 11.12 -23.54 4.00
C LEU A 91 9.94 -23.53 3.02
N ALA A 92 9.40 -22.34 2.69
CA ALA A 92 8.37 -22.24 1.67
C ALA A 92 8.86 -22.79 0.32
N GLU A 93 10.07 -22.39 -0.12
CA GLU A 93 10.69 -22.90 -1.33
C GLU A 93 10.90 -24.41 -1.30
N LYS A 94 11.41 -24.97 -0.18
CA LYS A 94 11.61 -26.41 0.03
C LYS A 94 10.34 -27.21 -0.22
N TYR A 95 9.19 -26.69 0.17
CA TYR A 95 7.89 -27.35 0.00
C TYR A 95 7.11 -26.88 -1.24
N GLY A 96 7.75 -26.15 -2.16
CA GLY A 96 7.17 -25.72 -3.42
C GLY A 96 6.12 -24.63 -3.30
N LEU A 97 6.02 -23.97 -2.13
CA LEU A 97 5.16 -22.81 -1.94
C LEU A 97 5.82 -21.55 -2.52
N LYS A 98 5.06 -20.75 -3.23
CA LYS A 98 5.47 -19.41 -3.64
C LYS A 98 5.18 -18.39 -2.55
N VAL A 99 5.97 -17.32 -2.51
CA VAL A 99 5.87 -16.28 -1.50
C VAL A 99 5.43 -14.98 -2.14
N ILE A 100 4.41 -14.36 -1.58
CA ILE A 100 4.07 -12.96 -1.78
C ILE A 100 4.69 -12.20 -0.60
N MET A 101 5.70 -11.39 -0.88
CA MET A 101 6.38 -10.61 0.15
C MET A 101 5.59 -9.33 0.41
N CYS A 102 5.32 -9.04 1.68
CA CYS A 102 4.56 -7.84 2.06
C CYS A 102 5.46 -6.76 2.63
N THR A 103 5.19 -5.49 2.33
CA THR A 103 5.84 -4.40 3.03
C THR A 103 5.20 -4.22 4.41
N PRO A 104 5.99 -4.05 5.49
CA PRO A 104 5.48 -4.10 6.87
C PRO A 104 4.96 -2.75 7.37
N THR A 105 4.62 -1.87 6.46
CA THR A 105 4.30 -0.47 6.72
C THR A 105 3.01 -0.25 7.53
N PRO A 106 2.03 -1.18 7.60
CA PRO A 106 0.87 -0.97 8.47
C PRO A 106 1.22 -0.93 9.96
N THR A 107 2.38 -1.52 10.36
CA THR A 107 2.75 -1.70 11.77
C THR A 107 4.16 -1.19 12.07
N PRO A 108 4.40 0.12 12.03
CA PRO A 108 5.70 0.67 12.42
C PRO A 108 6.02 0.31 13.88
N PRO A 109 7.31 0.03 14.20
CA PRO A 109 7.70 -0.47 15.50
C PRO A 109 7.56 0.57 16.61
N ALA A 110 7.46 0.10 17.85
CA ALA A 110 7.26 0.96 19.02
C ALA A 110 8.38 1.98 19.22
N TRP A 111 9.63 1.60 18.91
CA TRP A 111 10.77 2.50 19.02
C TRP A 111 10.64 3.70 18.10
N LEU A 112 10.08 3.51 16.90
CA LEU A 112 9.86 4.58 15.92
C LEU A 112 8.79 5.56 16.41
N SER A 113 7.66 5.07 16.86
CA SER A 113 6.58 5.89 17.42
C SER A 113 7.02 6.68 18.66
N LYS A 114 7.86 6.05 19.50
CA LYS A 114 8.42 6.71 20.69
C LYS A 114 9.47 7.79 20.33
N LYS A 115 10.34 7.51 19.37
CA LYS A 115 11.39 8.44 18.94
C LYS A 115 10.82 9.63 18.16
N SER A 116 9.80 9.38 17.37
CA SER A 116 9.23 10.33 16.42
C SER A 116 7.72 10.41 16.58
N PRO A 117 7.19 10.97 17.66
CA PRO A 117 5.75 11.05 17.90
C PRO A 117 5.02 11.93 16.86
N ASP A 118 5.75 12.76 16.14
CA ASP A 118 5.26 13.57 15.03
C ASP A 118 4.82 12.76 13.79
N ILE A 119 5.17 11.47 13.73
CA ILE A 119 4.66 10.58 12.67
C ILE A 119 3.23 10.08 12.92
N LEU A 120 2.70 10.25 14.12
CA LEU A 120 1.41 9.69 14.48
C LEU A 120 0.26 10.46 13.85
N ILE A 121 -0.73 9.73 13.36
CA ILE A 121 -2.02 10.30 12.94
C ILE A 121 -2.65 11.01 14.14
N GLN A 122 -3.19 12.19 13.93
CA GLN A 122 -4.02 12.89 14.90
C GLN A 122 -5.49 12.87 14.47
N ARG A 123 -6.36 12.70 15.43
CA ARG A 123 -7.79 12.90 15.26
C ARG A 123 -8.11 14.41 15.22
N ASP A 124 -9.29 14.76 14.76
CA ASP A 124 -9.76 16.14 14.71
C ASP A 124 -9.84 16.83 16.09
N ASN A 125 -9.93 16.08 17.17
CA ASN A 125 -9.84 16.59 18.54
C ASN A 125 -8.39 16.73 19.08
N GLY A 126 -7.38 16.57 18.22
CA GLY A 126 -5.96 16.69 18.56
C GLY A 126 -5.35 15.48 19.25
N VAL A 127 -6.12 14.42 19.49
CA VAL A 127 -5.60 13.18 20.13
C VAL A 127 -4.85 12.33 19.11
N SER A 128 -3.57 12.06 19.38
CA SER A 128 -2.75 11.18 18.54
C SER A 128 -3.15 9.72 18.71
N ILE A 129 -3.23 9.00 17.58
CA ILE A 129 -3.42 7.55 17.57
C ILE A 129 -2.12 6.90 18.03
N GLN A 130 -2.18 6.13 19.10
CA GLN A 130 -1.00 5.55 19.73
C GLN A 130 -0.59 4.23 19.05
N HIS A 131 0.68 3.86 19.21
CA HIS A 131 1.19 2.54 18.87
C HIS A 131 0.39 1.41 19.54
N GLY A 132 0.34 0.24 18.90
CA GLY A 132 -0.34 -0.96 19.41
C GLY A 132 -1.45 -1.48 18.50
N ARG A 133 -1.68 -0.81 17.39
CA ARG A 133 -2.54 -1.25 16.27
C ARG A 133 -1.85 -0.96 14.95
N ARG A 134 -2.44 -1.45 13.86
CA ARG A 134 -1.98 -1.10 12.50
C ARG A 134 -2.48 0.29 12.08
N GLN A 135 -1.78 0.92 11.14
CA GLN A 135 -2.15 2.20 10.51
C GLN A 135 -2.27 3.38 11.50
N HIS A 136 -1.30 3.49 12.41
CA HIS A 136 -1.24 4.62 13.35
C HIS A 136 -0.29 5.74 12.90
N ALA A 137 0.49 5.51 11.83
CA ALA A 137 1.41 6.51 11.28
C ALA A 137 0.81 7.25 10.09
N SER A 138 1.10 8.55 10.02
CA SER A 138 0.63 9.47 8.99
C SER A 138 1.31 9.22 7.64
N TRP A 139 0.54 8.98 6.60
CA TRP A 139 1.03 8.91 5.21
C TRP A 139 1.59 10.25 4.73
N SER A 140 1.17 11.35 5.36
CA SER A 140 1.65 12.70 5.07
C SER A 140 2.97 13.03 5.77
N SER A 141 3.47 12.21 6.69
CA SER A 141 4.74 12.44 7.36
C SER A 141 5.93 12.09 6.47
N ASP A 142 6.71 13.10 6.06
CA ASP A 142 7.96 12.87 5.30
C ASP A 142 9.00 12.10 6.12
N ARG A 143 8.97 12.23 7.45
CA ARG A 143 9.82 11.44 8.35
C ARG A 143 9.43 9.96 8.29
N TYR A 144 8.15 9.65 8.37
CA TYR A 144 7.67 8.28 8.27
C TYR A 144 8.00 7.68 6.89
N ARG A 145 7.78 8.42 5.82
CA ARG A 145 8.13 8.01 4.45
C ARG A 145 9.60 7.63 4.30
N ARG A 146 10.53 8.34 4.96
CA ARG A 146 11.97 7.97 4.94
C ARG A 146 12.26 6.65 5.66
N TYR A 147 11.59 6.36 6.77
CA TYR A 147 11.72 5.06 7.42
C TYR A 147 11.14 3.92 6.57
N VAL A 148 10.00 4.17 5.92
CA VAL A 148 9.39 3.25 4.96
C VAL A 148 10.34 2.97 3.80
N GLU A 149 10.94 4.00 3.20
CA GLU A 149 11.95 3.85 2.14
C GLU A 149 13.09 2.92 2.57
N ASN A 150 13.61 3.10 3.79
CA ASN A 150 14.69 2.29 4.30
C ASN A 150 14.31 0.81 4.43
N ILE A 151 13.20 0.50 5.09
CA ILE A 151 12.80 -0.91 5.30
C ILE A 151 12.38 -1.59 4.00
N VAL A 152 11.63 -0.90 3.14
CA VAL A 152 11.17 -1.45 1.86
C VAL A 152 12.35 -1.70 0.92
N SER A 153 13.31 -0.78 0.84
CA SER A 153 14.54 -0.98 0.05
C SER A 153 15.33 -2.20 0.51
N ARG A 154 15.49 -2.39 1.82
CA ARG A 154 16.23 -3.55 2.37
C ARG A 154 15.54 -4.87 2.06
N LEU A 155 14.22 -4.94 2.21
CA LEU A 155 13.44 -6.10 1.82
C LEU A 155 13.59 -6.38 0.32
N ALA A 156 13.44 -5.35 -0.52
CA ALA A 156 13.52 -5.48 -1.97
C ALA A 156 14.92 -5.93 -2.44
N ILE A 157 15.99 -5.38 -1.87
CA ILE A 157 17.37 -5.79 -2.17
C ILE A 157 17.59 -7.26 -1.79
N ARG A 158 17.04 -7.70 -0.64
CA ARG A 158 17.25 -9.05 -0.14
C ARG A 158 16.45 -10.11 -0.90
N TYR A 159 15.18 -9.85 -1.17
CA TYR A 159 14.26 -10.85 -1.72
C TYR A 159 13.82 -10.59 -3.17
N GLY A 160 14.19 -9.46 -3.74
CA GLY A 160 13.76 -9.05 -5.08
C GLY A 160 14.24 -9.96 -6.22
N ASN A 161 15.24 -10.82 -5.97
CA ASN A 161 15.70 -11.82 -6.93
C ASN A 161 15.54 -13.27 -6.43
N HIS A 162 14.80 -13.48 -5.33
CA HIS A 162 14.62 -14.82 -4.77
C HIS A 162 13.57 -15.61 -5.58
N SER A 163 13.90 -16.84 -5.98
CA SER A 163 13.09 -17.69 -6.87
C SER A 163 11.71 -18.08 -6.29
N ALA A 164 11.59 -18.12 -4.96
CA ALA A 164 10.33 -18.41 -4.30
C ALA A 164 9.40 -17.17 -4.26
N VAL A 165 9.94 -15.95 -4.33
CA VAL A 165 9.15 -14.71 -4.27
C VAL A 165 8.60 -14.41 -5.66
N ILE A 166 7.28 -14.44 -5.81
CA ILE A 166 6.60 -14.20 -7.10
C ILE A 166 6.03 -12.79 -7.24
N GLY A 167 5.83 -12.11 -6.12
CA GLY A 167 5.27 -10.76 -6.12
C GLY A 167 5.30 -10.11 -4.75
N TRP A 168 4.82 -8.86 -4.72
CA TRP A 168 4.87 -7.98 -3.56
C TRP A 168 3.50 -7.39 -3.28
N GLN A 169 3.08 -7.46 -2.02
CA GLN A 169 1.94 -6.71 -1.54
C GLN A 169 2.43 -5.51 -0.75
N ILE A 170 2.02 -4.32 -1.19
CA ILE A 170 2.32 -3.07 -0.48
C ILE A 170 1.29 -2.86 0.60
N ASP A 171 1.76 -2.60 1.84
CA ASP A 171 0.92 -2.31 3.00
C ASP A 171 -0.13 -3.40 3.24
N ASN A 172 -1.14 -3.11 4.04
CA ASN A 172 -2.33 -3.94 4.20
C ASN A 172 -3.55 -3.06 4.39
N GLU A 173 -4.50 -3.20 3.47
CA GLU A 173 -5.77 -2.48 3.52
C GLU A 173 -5.57 -0.97 3.79
N PRO A 174 -4.72 -0.28 3.00
CA PRO A 174 -4.42 1.13 3.27
C PRO A 174 -5.71 1.94 3.33
N GLY A 175 -5.88 2.72 4.40
CA GLY A 175 -7.09 3.50 4.65
C GLY A 175 -8.26 2.73 5.27
N HIS A 176 -8.06 1.46 5.65
CA HIS A 176 -9.12 0.58 6.16
C HIS A 176 -10.01 1.20 7.26
N TYR A 177 -9.42 1.94 8.19
CA TYR A 177 -10.20 2.50 9.30
C TYR A 177 -10.93 3.81 8.96
N GLY A 178 -10.80 4.31 7.74
CA GLY A 178 -11.42 5.59 7.32
C GLY A 178 -10.97 6.77 8.18
N VAL A 179 -9.83 6.66 8.85
CA VAL A 179 -9.32 7.69 9.74
C VAL A 179 -8.75 8.83 8.92
N VAL A 180 -9.30 10.01 9.09
CA VAL A 180 -8.73 11.25 8.55
C VAL A 180 -7.58 11.69 9.45
N ASP A 181 -6.46 12.05 8.84
CA ASP A 181 -5.29 12.56 9.55
C ASP A 181 -5.36 14.09 9.67
N TYR A 182 -5.42 14.57 10.90
CA TYR A 182 -5.40 16.00 11.25
C TYR A 182 -4.06 16.43 11.85
N SER A 183 -3.00 15.63 11.68
CA SER A 183 -1.66 16.01 12.14
C SER A 183 -1.13 17.28 11.45
N GLU A 184 -0.13 17.91 12.05
CA GLU A 184 0.53 19.05 11.44
C GLU A 184 1.12 18.73 10.06
N ASN A 185 1.61 17.51 9.86
CA ASN A 185 2.10 17.04 8.55
C ASN A 185 0.98 17.07 7.49
N ALA A 186 -0.18 16.52 7.83
CA ALA A 186 -1.33 16.51 6.93
C ALA A 186 -1.86 17.93 6.69
N GLN A 187 -1.91 18.76 7.73
CA GLN A 187 -2.32 20.16 7.63
C GLN A 187 -1.41 20.94 6.67
N LEU A 188 -0.09 20.79 6.79
CA LEU A 188 0.86 21.47 5.91
C LEU A 188 0.70 20.99 4.46
N LYS A 189 0.63 19.68 4.25
CA LYS A 189 0.47 19.10 2.91
C LYS A 189 -0.86 19.44 2.26
N PHE A 190 -1.94 19.54 3.04
CA PHE A 190 -3.24 20.00 2.53
C PHE A 190 -3.17 21.42 1.99
N ARG A 191 -2.52 22.35 2.70
CA ARG A 191 -2.30 23.73 2.22
C ARG A 191 -1.50 23.77 0.92
N ILE A 192 -0.42 23.01 0.84
CA ILE A 192 0.40 22.89 -0.38
C ILE A 192 -0.43 22.29 -1.53
N TRP A 193 -1.24 21.28 -1.26
CA TRP A 193 -2.13 20.68 -2.24
C TRP A 193 -3.17 21.66 -2.77
N LEU A 194 -3.80 22.43 -1.89
CA LEU A 194 -4.75 23.49 -2.25
C LEU A 194 -4.08 24.58 -3.09
N GLN A 195 -2.88 25.01 -2.70
CA GLN A 195 -2.12 26.01 -3.46
C GLN A 195 -1.79 25.50 -4.86
N LYS A 196 -1.38 24.24 -4.99
CA LYS A 196 -1.14 23.61 -6.30
C LYS A 196 -2.41 23.53 -7.14
N LYS A 197 -3.55 23.23 -6.52
CA LYS A 197 -4.84 23.06 -7.19
C LYS A 197 -5.44 24.38 -7.67
N TYR A 198 -5.42 25.39 -6.82
CA TYR A 198 -6.14 26.67 -7.06
C TYR A 198 -5.24 27.78 -7.57
N GLY A 199 -3.95 27.73 -7.29
CA GLY A 199 -2.96 28.74 -7.64
C GLY A 199 -3.01 30.00 -6.77
N THR A 200 -4.21 30.57 -6.53
CA THR A 200 -4.41 31.75 -5.70
C THR A 200 -5.49 31.52 -4.65
N ILE A 201 -5.39 32.28 -3.54
CA ILE A 201 -6.38 32.18 -2.46
C ILE A 201 -7.75 32.73 -2.90
N ASP A 202 -7.78 33.74 -3.77
CA ASP A 202 -9.02 34.25 -4.33
C ASP A 202 -9.78 33.17 -5.11
N LYS A 203 -9.04 32.39 -5.92
CA LYS A 203 -9.64 31.29 -6.68
C LYS A 203 -10.20 30.20 -5.79
N LEU A 204 -9.55 29.89 -4.67
CA LEU A 204 -10.09 29.00 -3.64
C LEU A 204 -11.37 29.59 -3.04
N ASN A 205 -11.32 30.84 -2.58
CA ASN A 205 -12.46 31.53 -1.98
C ASN A 205 -13.68 31.53 -2.90
N ASP A 206 -13.49 31.88 -4.18
CA ASP A 206 -14.55 31.86 -5.20
C ASP A 206 -15.14 30.46 -5.37
N THR A 207 -14.26 29.45 -5.43
CA THR A 207 -14.69 28.06 -5.68
C THR A 207 -15.43 27.47 -4.47
N TRP A 208 -14.96 27.76 -3.25
CA TRP A 208 -15.57 27.27 -2.02
C TRP A 208 -16.79 28.11 -1.58
N GLY A 209 -16.98 29.31 -2.16
CA GLY A 209 -18.04 30.23 -1.78
C GLY A 209 -17.86 30.78 -0.37
N THR A 210 -16.62 31.10 0.02
CA THR A 210 -16.22 31.44 1.40
C THR A 210 -16.75 32.80 1.92
N SER A 211 -17.39 33.57 1.07
CA SER A 211 -18.12 34.79 1.53
C SER A 211 -19.29 34.44 2.47
N PHE A 212 -19.81 33.22 2.36
CA PHE A 212 -20.85 32.73 3.25
C PHE A 212 -20.28 32.52 4.66
N TRP A 213 -20.93 33.06 5.66
CA TRP A 213 -20.52 33.02 7.09
C TRP A 213 -19.13 33.55 7.41
N SER A 214 -18.60 34.46 6.57
CA SER A 214 -17.27 35.05 6.74
C SER A 214 -16.11 34.05 6.76
N GLU A 215 -16.19 33.01 6.00
CA GLU A 215 -15.12 32.00 5.87
C GLU A 215 -13.97 32.44 4.94
N THR A 216 -13.99 33.66 4.39
CA THR A 216 -13.03 34.17 3.41
C THR A 216 -11.61 34.18 3.97
N TYR A 217 -10.71 33.50 3.29
CA TYR A 217 -9.29 33.43 3.62
C TYR A 217 -8.48 34.52 2.90
N GLN A 218 -7.42 35.00 3.55
CA GLN A 218 -6.47 35.95 2.97
C GLN A 218 -5.21 35.25 2.43
N ASP A 219 -4.88 34.08 3.01
CA ASP A 219 -3.73 33.27 2.63
C ASP A 219 -4.04 31.78 2.86
N PHE A 220 -3.31 30.89 2.17
CA PHE A 220 -3.43 29.43 2.34
C PHE A 220 -3.04 28.96 3.75
N ASP A 221 -2.21 29.71 4.47
CA ASP A 221 -1.81 29.36 5.84
C ASP A 221 -2.97 29.45 6.85
N GLN A 222 -4.01 30.22 6.53
CA GLN A 222 -5.23 30.32 7.34
C GLN A 222 -6.17 29.12 7.13
N VAL A 223 -6.00 28.39 6.02
CA VAL A 223 -6.87 27.25 5.70
C VAL A 223 -6.55 26.09 6.63
N ARG A 224 -7.58 25.55 7.28
CA ARG A 224 -7.48 24.35 8.13
C ARG A 224 -8.08 23.15 7.42
N LEU A 225 -7.65 21.96 7.84
CA LEU A 225 -8.34 20.72 7.48
C LEU A 225 -9.77 20.80 8.03
N PRO A 226 -10.80 20.66 7.19
CA PRO A 226 -12.19 20.77 7.65
C PRO A 226 -12.55 19.59 8.56
N SER A 227 -13.13 19.89 9.73
CA SER A 227 -13.55 18.90 10.72
C SER A 227 -15.03 19.05 11.05
N GLN A 228 -15.72 17.94 11.19
CA GLN A 228 -17.13 17.93 11.61
C GLN A 228 -17.30 18.17 13.12
N GLN A 229 -16.24 18.02 13.92
CA GLN A 229 -16.29 18.18 15.38
C GLN A 229 -15.91 19.59 15.85
N GLU A 230 -15.13 20.31 15.04
CA GLU A 230 -14.61 21.65 15.43
C GLU A 230 -15.58 22.79 15.14
N VAL A 231 -16.61 22.56 14.35
CA VAL A 231 -17.59 23.58 13.99
C VAL A 231 -18.98 23.21 14.54
N PRO A 232 -19.76 24.20 15.04
CA PRO A 232 -21.09 23.94 15.56
C PRO A 232 -22.11 23.47 14.54
N ASP A 233 -21.80 23.69 13.26
CA ASP A 233 -22.62 23.32 12.11
C ASP A 233 -21.78 22.44 11.14
N LYS A 234 -22.28 22.16 9.96
CA LYS A 234 -21.60 21.39 8.94
C LYS A 234 -20.45 22.19 8.33
N PRO A 235 -19.26 21.59 8.18
CA PRO A 235 -18.17 22.25 7.47
C PRO A 235 -18.53 22.49 6.00
N ASN A 236 -17.82 23.47 5.39
CA ASN A 236 -17.99 23.80 3.98
C ASN A 236 -17.91 22.54 3.09
N PRO A 237 -18.94 22.23 2.28
CA PRO A 237 -18.99 20.99 1.50
C PRO A 237 -17.90 20.90 0.43
N HIS A 238 -17.43 22.04 -0.11
CA HIS A 238 -16.32 22.08 -1.06
C HIS A 238 -15.00 21.77 -0.36
N ALA A 239 -14.79 22.30 0.85
CA ALA A 239 -13.63 21.98 1.67
C ALA A 239 -13.60 20.49 2.03
N MET A 240 -14.73 19.90 2.40
CA MET A 240 -14.83 18.45 2.68
C MET A 240 -14.55 17.60 1.45
N LEU A 241 -15.03 18.00 0.28
CA LEU A 241 -14.72 17.30 -0.96
C LEU A 241 -13.23 17.37 -1.29
N ASP A 242 -12.60 18.49 -1.04
CA ASP A 242 -11.17 18.66 -1.26
C ASP A 242 -10.33 17.92 -0.21
N LEU A 243 -10.78 17.83 1.04
CA LEU A 243 -10.17 16.95 2.03
C LEU A 243 -10.17 15.48 1.55
N ASN A 244 -11.30 14.98 1.08
CA ASN A 244 -11.39 13.61 0.58
C ASN A 244 -10.47 13.37 -0.62
N ARG A 245 -10.36 14.32 -1.54
CA ARG A 245 -9.44 14.24 -2.69
C ARG A 245 -7.98 14.26 -2.26
N PHE A 246 -7.64 15.17 -1.33
CA PHE A 246 -6.30 15.25 -0.75
C PHE A 246 -5.90 13.94 -0.06
N MET A 247 -6.79 13.40 0.78
CA MET A 247 -6.52 12.13 1.47
C MET A 247 -6.33 10.96 0.48
N ALA A 248 -7.11 10.93 -0.59
CA ALA A 248 -6.95 9.93 -1.65
C ALA A 248 -5.60 10.08 -2.37
N ASP A 249 -5.15 11.32 -2.65
CA ASP A 249 -3.85 11.59 -3.27
C ASP A 249 -2.69 11.21 -2.34
N GLU A 250 -2.77 11.54 -1.03
CA GLU A 250 -1.72 11.21 -0.06
C GLU A 250 -1.57 9.69 0.14
N LEU A 251 -2.70 8.98 0.24
CA LEU A 251 -2.70 7.54 0.39
C LEU A 251 -2.14 6.86 -0.87
N ALA A 252 -2.63 7.24 -2.04
CA ALA A 252 -2.12 6.71 -3.31
C ALA A 252 -0.63 7.04 -3.48
N GLY A 253 -0.21 8.27 -3.18
CA GLY A 253 1.19 8.67 -3.21
C GLY A 253 2.09 7.88 -2.25
N PHE A 254 1.55 7.42 -1.11
CA PHE A 254 2.27 6.56 -0.18
C PHE A 254 2.44 5.12 -0.72
N VAL A 255 1.40 4.58 -1.36
CA VAL A 255 1.48 3.26 -2.00
C VAL A 255 2.38 3.29 -3.23
N ASN A 256 2.19 4.27 -4.11
CA ASN A 256 2.97 4.43 -5.35
C ASN A 256 4.47 4.64 -5.04
N MET A 257 4.81 5.40 -4.01
CA MET A 257 6.20 5.56 -3.54
C MET A 257 6.84 4.21 -3.20
N GLN A 258 6.13 3.32 -2.51
CA GLN A 258 6.65 1.99 -2.18
C GLN A 258 6.78 1.12 -3.43
N ALA A 259 5.85 1.21 -4.38
CA ALA A 259 5.96 0.53 -5.67
C ALA A 259 7.22 0.96 -6.43
N ASP A 260 7.51 2.26 -6.48
CA ASP A 260 8.70 2.80 -7.14
C ASP A 260 10.00 2.31 -6.49
N ILE A 261 10.03 2.22 -5.15
CA ILE A 261 11.17 1.67 -4.42
C ILE A 261 11.36 0.19 -4.76
N LEU A 262 10.29 -0.60 -4.74
CA LEU A 262 10.33 -2.01 -5.11
C LEU A 262 10.87 -2.21 -6.53
N ARG A 263 10.36 -1.46 -7.51
CA ARG A 263 10.76 -1.55 -8.93
C ARG A 263 12.24 -1.34 -9.17
N GLN A 264 12.94 -0.60 -8.30
CA GLN A 264 14.38 -0.38 -8.43
C GLN A 264 15.23 -1.63 -8.11
N HIS A 265 14.67 -2.59 -7.39
CA HIS A 265 15.43 -3.70 -6.82
C HIS A 265 14.89 -5.09 -7.15
N ILE A 266 13.60 -5.19 -7.48
CA ILE A 266 12.97 -6.50 -7.74
C ILE A 266 13.18 -6.96 -9.19
N ASN A 267 13.08 -8.27 -9.39
CA ASN A 267 13.11 -8.85 -10.72
C ASN A 267 11.86 -8.42 -11.51
N LYS A 268 12.03 -8.19 -12.80
CA LYS A 268 10.93 -7.85 -13.72
C LYS A 268 9.81 -8.90 -13.80
N ASP A 269 10.07 -10.13 -13.36
CA ASP A 269 9.10 -11.21 -13.33
C ASP A 269 8.30 -11.24 -12.00
N GLN A 270 8.60 -10.34 -11.06
CA GLN A 270 7.82 -10.14 -9.83
C GLN A 270 6.83 -9.00 -10.02
N TRP A 271 5.57 -9.25 -9.70
CA TRP A 271 4.50 -8.25 -9.75
C TRP A 271 4.33 -7.52 -8.41
N ILE A 272 3.67 -6.37 -8.46
CA ILE A 272 3.34 -5.54 -7.29
C ILE A 272 1.83 -5.32 -7.21
N THR A 273 1.27 -5.49 -6.03
CA THR A 273 -0.13 -5.19 -5.72
C THR A 273 -0.27 -4.53 -4.34
N THR A 274 -1.46 -4.09 -4.03
CA THR A 274 -1.95 -3.82 -2.67
C THR A 274 -3.36 -4.35 -2.53
N ASN A 275 -3.78 -4.73 -1.32
CA ASN A 275 -5.13 -5.18 -1.05
C ASN A 275 -5.98 -4.03 -0.51
N LEU A 276 -7.16 -3.83 -1.08
CA LEU A 276 -8.10 -2.78 -0.70
C LEU A 276 -9.33 -3.37 -0.01
N ILE A 277 -9.93 -2.58 0.87
CA ILE A 277 -11.30 -2.79 1.33
C ILE A 277 -12.20 -1.72 0.68
N PRO A 278 -13.16 -2.10 -0.17
CA PRO A 278 -13.91 -1.13 -0.97
C PRO A 278 -14.95 -0.31 -0.19
N VAL A 279 -14.98 -0.40 1.13
CA VAL A 279 -16.08 0.15 1.97
C VAL A 279 -15.69 1.46 2.66
N PHE A 280 -14.41 1.87 2.63
CA PHE A 280 -13.92 3.00 3.40
C PHE A 280 -13.27 4.07 2.54
N ASN A 281 -13.66 5.31 2.71
CA ASN A 281 -12.95 6.48 2.23
C ASN A 281 -11.71 6.71 3.13
N PRO A 282 -10.61 7.24 2.62
CA PRO A 282 -10.47 8.01 1.36
C PRO A 282 -9.80 7.24 0.20
N VAL A 283 -9.97 5.94 0.08
CA VAL A 283 -9.28 5.17 -0.97
C VAL A 283 -9.89 5.42 -2.35
N ASP A 284 -9.08 5.86 -3.29
CA ASP A 284 -9.43 5.94 -4.71
C ASP A 284 -8.50 5.01 -5.52
N PRO A 285 -8.99 3.82 -5.93
CA PRO A 285 -8.15 2.83 -6.63
C PRO A 285 -7.51 3.34 -7.92
N VAL A 286 -8.15 4.30 -8.60
CA VAL A 286 -7.66 4.85 -9.88
C VAL A 286 -6.37 5.65 -9.70
N ARG A 287 -6.09 6.13 -8.49
CA ARG A 287 -4.88 6.90 -8.16
C ARG A 287 -3.69 6.02 -7.78
N ILE A 288 -3.94 4.73 -7.51
CA ILE A 288 -2.89 3.73 -7.22
C ILE A 288 -2.52 3.08 -8.56
N ASP A 289 -1.65 3.74 -9.31
CA ASP A 289 -1.35 3.43 -10.71
C ASP A 289 0.08 2.91 -10.96
N HIS A 290 0.92 2.79 -9.92
CA HIS A 290 2.26 2.21 -10.00
C HIS A 290 2.31 0.70 -9.64
N THR A 291 1.17 0.10 -9.33
CA THR A 291 1.02 -1.35 -9.12
C THR A 291 0.62 -2.05 -10.43
N ASP A 292 0.87 -3.36 -10.54
CA ASP A 292 0.46 -4.12 -11.73
C ASP A 292 -1.02 -4.42 -11.74
N PHE A 293 -1.61 -4.61 -10.56
CA PHE A 293 -3.04 -4.83 -10.35
C PHE A 293 -3.40 -4.53 -8.90
N LEU A 294 -4.69 -4.45 -8.62
CA LEU A 294 -5.23 -4.28 -7.27
C LEU A 294 -5.95 -5.54 -6.82
N THR A 295 -5.82 -5.89 -5.55
CA THR A 295 -6.56 -6.97 -4.92
C THR A 295 -7.57 -6.41 -3.91
N TYR A 296 -8.55 -7.23 -3.53
CA TYR A 296 -9.58 -6.82 -2.60
C TYR A 296 -9.74 -7.85 -1.48
N THR A 297 -9.77 -7.35 -0.25
CA THR A 297 -10.14 -8.16 0.91
C THR A 297 -11.66 -8.26 1.01
N ARG A 298 -12.16 -9.48 1.14
CA ARG A 298 -13.58 -9.77 1.36
C ARG A 298 -13.74 -10.71 2.54
N TYR A 299 -14.48 -10.27 3.55
CA TYR A 299 -14.88 -11.10 4.68
C TYR A 299 -16.28 -11.66 4.39
N LEU A 300 -16.39 -12.99 4.38
CA LEU A 300 -17.69 -13.64 4.35
C LEU A 300 -18.27 -13.53 5.78
N VAL A 301 -19.18 -12.61 5.97
CA VAL A 301 -19.93 -12.49 7.22
C VAL A 301 -20.94 -13.62 7.23
N THR A 302 -20.60 -14.71 7.91
CA THR A 302 -21.50 -15.85 8.16
C THR A 302 -22.55 -15.46 9.19
N GLY A 303 -23.51 -14.62 8.83
CA GLY A 303 -24.56 -14.20 9.77
C GLY A 303 -25.88 -13.81 9.10
N HIS A 304 -25.89 -13.58 7.82
CA HIS A 304 -27.11 -13.23 7.06
C HIS A 304 -27.12 -13.87 5.67
N ILE A 305 -26.99 -15.19 5.60
CA ILE A 305 -27.56 -15.92 4.51
C ILE A 305 -28.99 -16.28 4.95
N THR A 306 -29.91 -15.37 4.79
CA THR A 306 -31.32 -15.72 4.62
C THR A 306 -31.42 -16.32 3.21
N LEU A 307 -31.55 -17.65 3.16
CA LEU A 307 -31.94 -18.40 1.98
C LEU A 307 -33.36 -18.02 1.58
#